data_1d9c65e6903e9a97bb09310c448d3923
#
_entry.id   1d9c65e6903e9a97bb09310c448d3923
#
_cell.length_a   1.000
_cell.length_b   1.000
_cell.length_c   1.000
_cell.angle_alpha   90.00
_cell.angle_beta   90.00
_cell.angle_gamma   90.00
#
_symmetry.space_group_name_H-M   'P 1'
#
loop_
_entity.id
_entity.type
_entity.pdbx_description
1 polymer ?
#
loop_
_entity_poly.entity_id
_entity_poly.type
_entity_poly.pdbx_seq_one_letter_code
_entity_poly.pdbx_strand_id
1 'polypeptide(L)'
;IVFKTPEDNRTDFIKRLIGLPGDKIQFIDSNLYINSNEVLKSKISKNDIIYCGKRTINVNTFEEVIAKDKKHNSTYFKNTNYKDNVSINSDVFTVPKDHYFFLGDNRDCSRDSRYISSVGYVHKDNLVGKAQFIFFSSDRSISSIFAFWKWNKSLRLNRFFKKIN
;
A
#
# COMPACT_ATOMS: atom_id res chain seq x y z
N ILE A 1 1.35 -6.59 6.14
CA ILE A 1 2.54 -7.32 6.58
C ILE A 1 3.71 -6.35 6.66
N VAL A 2 4.57 -6.53 7.64
CA VAL A 2 5.89 -5.88 7.76
C VAL A 2 6.93 -6.85 7.21
N PHE A 3 7.83 -6.35 6.39
CA PHE A 3 8.92 -7.13 5.82
C PHE A 3 10.15 -6.25 5.57
N LYS A 4 11.33 -6.88 5.53
CA LYS A 4 12.57 -6.23 5.12
C LYS A 4 12.65 -6.19 3.60
N THR A 5 13.02 -5.03 3.05
CA THR A 5 13.11 -4.91 1.58
C THR A 5 14.18 -5.84 1.03
N PRO A 6 13.93 -6.54 -0.09
CA PRO A 6 14.96 -7.37 -0.73
C PRO A 6 16.18 -6.59 -1.19
N GLU A 7 16.03 -5.28 -1.43
CA GLU A 7 17.09 -4.40 -1.91
C GLU A 7 18.26 -4.28 -0.94
N ASP A 8 17.98 -4.17 0.37
CA ASP A 8 19.01 -3.93 1.39
C ASP A 8 18.93 -4.87 2.60
N ASN A 9 17.87 -5.65 2.73
CA ASN A 9 17.55 -6.53 3.87
C ASN A 9 17.56 -5.82 5.25
N ARG A 10 17.40 -4.51 5.27
CA ARG A 10 17.45 -3.66 6.48
C ARG A 10 16.22 -2.79 6.64
N THR A 11 15.76 -2.17 5.56
CA THR A 11 14.64 -1.25 5.58
C THR A 11 13.32 -2.00 5.74
N ASP A 12 12.57 -1.67 6.79
CA ASP A 12 11.26 -2.26 7.03
C ASP A 12 10.18 -1.54 6.23
N PHE A 13 9.44 -2.30 5.44
CA PHE A 13 8.25 -1.85 4.73
C PHE A 13 6.99 -2.47 5.32
N ILE A 14 5.91 -1.70 5.32
CA ILE A 14 4.57 -2.20 5.61
C ILE A 14 3.72 -2.11 4.34
N LYS A 15 3.26 -3.24 3.86
CA LYS A 15 2.43 -3.36 2.66
C LYS A 15 1.34 -4.42 2.85
N ARG A 16 0.38 -4.42 1.94
CA ARG A 16 -0.68 -5.42 1.90
C ARG A 16 -0.24 -6.63 1.07
N LEU A 17 -0.39 -7.82 1.64
CA LEU A 17 -0.19 -9.06 0.90
C LEU A 17 -1.30 -9.23 -0.13
N ILE A 18 -0.91 -9.40 -1.39
CA ILE A 18 -1.81 -9.52 -2.54
C ILE A 18 -1.66 -10.88 -3.20
N GLY A 19 -0.44 -11.33 -3.45
CA GLY A 19 -0.16 -12.59 -4.14
C GLY A 19 0.63 -13.56 -3.28
N LEU A 20 0.19 -14.83 -3.32
CA LEU A 20 0.85 -15.98 -2.73
C LEU A 20 1.73 -16.67 -3.79
N PRO A 21 2.65 -17.57 -3.38
CA PRO A 21 3.43 -18.37 -4.33
C PRO A 21 2.54 -19.05 -5.38
N GLY A 22 2.85 -18.84 -6.65
CA GLY A 22 2.10 -19.36 -7.80
C GLY A 22 1.00 -18.44 -8.33
N ASP A 23 0.60 -17.42 -7.59
CA ASP A 23 -0.41 -16.47 -8.07
C ASP A 23 0.13 -15.63 -9.24
N LYS A 24 -0.80 -15.26 -10.13
CA LYS A 24 -0.57 -14.35 -11.25
C LYS A 24 -1.26 -13.03 -10.96
N ILE A 25 -0.48 -11.96 -10.91
CA ILE A 25 -0.97 -10.61 -10.62
C ILE A 25 -0.80 -9.76 -11.86
N GLN A 26 -1.82 -8.99 -12.22
CA GLN A 26 -1.77 -8.09 -13.38
C GLN A 26 -2.61 -6.85 -13.14
N PHE A 27 -2.21 -5.74 -13.74
CA PHE A 27 -3.01 -4.54 -13.86
C PHE A 27 -3.48 -4.37 -15.31
N ILE A 28 -4.78 -4.15 -15.49
CA ILE A 28 -5.40 -3.85 -16.78
C ILE A 28 -6.31 -2.65 -16.55
N ASP A 29 -6.08 -1.56 -17.27
CA ASP A 29 -6.83 -0.30 -17.15
C ASP A 29 -6.97 0.19 -15.68
N SER A 30 -5.89 0.08 -14.92
CA SER A 30 -5.82 0.39 -13.49
C SER A 30 -6.71 -0.49 -12.60
N ASN A 31 -7.18 -1.63 -13.08
CA ASN A 31 -7.85 -2.65 -12.30
C ASN A 31 -6.86 -3.76 -11.95
N LEU A 32 -6.93 -4.24 -10.71
CA LEU A 32 -6.11 -5.33 -10.22
C LEU A 32 -6.77 -6.68 -10.58
N TYR A 33 -6.00 -7.58 -11.15
CA TYR A 33 -6.40 -8.96 -11.42
C TYR A 33 -5.52 -9.93 -10.64
N ILE A 34 -6.12 -10.94 -10.05
CA ILE A 34 -5.45 -12.05 -9.38
C ILE A 34 -5.93 -13.34 -10.01
N ASN A 35 -5.03 -14.11 -10.61
CA ASN A 35 -5.34 -15.35 -11.32
C ASN A 35 -6.45 -15.15 -12.39
N SER A 36 -6.33 -14.07 -13.14
CA SER A 36 -7.28 -13.62 -14.18
C SER A 36 -8.66 -13.19 -13.65
N ASN A 37 -8.88 -13.15 -12.35
CA ASN A 37 -10.11 -12.64 -11.75
C ASN A 37 -9.92 -11.19 -11.33
N GLU A 38 -10.82 -10.31 -11.76
CA GLU A 38 -10.80 -8.91 -11.36
C GLU A 38 -11.10 -8.77 -9.87
N VAL A 39 -10.28 -8.00 -9.17
CA VAL A 39 -10.54 -7.60 -7.78
C VAL A 39 -11.65 -6.56 -7.77
N LEU A 40 -12.79 -6.91 -7.21
CA LEU A 40 -13.94 -6.01 -7.12
C LEU A 40 -13.59 -4.79 -6.28
N LYS A 41 -13.85 -3.62 -6.82
CA LYS A 41 -13.67 -2.35 -6.12
C LYS A 41 -14.90 -1.46 -6.24
N SER A 42 -15.35 -0.89 -5.14
CA SER A 42 -16.44 0.09 -5.08
C SER A 42 -15.91 1.43 -4.60
N LYS A 43 -16.31 2.51 -5.28
CA LYS A 43 -15.86 3.86 -4.95
C LYS A 43 -16.59 4.38 -3.71
N ILE A 44 -15.86 4.73 -2.66
CA ILE A 44 -16.41 5.23 -1.39
C ILE A 44 -16.18 6.72 -1.18
N SER A 45 -15.12 7.31 -1.76
CA SER A 45 -14.87 8.75 -1.71
C SER A 45 -14.29 9.26 -3.02
N LYS A 46 -14.67 10.50 -3.38
CA LYS A 46 -14.28 11.11 -4.67
C LYS A 46 -13.19 12.17 -4.56
N ASN A 47 -12.92 12.72 -3.39
CA ASN A 47 -12.10 13.92 -3.21
C ASN A 47 -11.22 13.84 -1.96
N ASP A 48 -10.61 12.70 -1.72
CA ASP A 48 -9.63 12.60 -0.65
C ASP A 48 -8.30 13.21 -1.09
N ILE A 49 -7.54 13.68 -0.11
CA ILE A 49 -6.22 14.26 -0.32
C ILE A 49 -5.21 13.40 0.42
N ILE A 50 -4.16 13.01 -0.29
CA ILE A 50 -3.02 12.30 0.31
C ILE A 50 -1.71 13.06 0.09
N TYR A 51 -0.75 12.78 0.95
CA TYR A 51 0.63 13.20 0.75
C TYR A 51 1.41 12.10 0.05
N CYS A 52 1.97 12.41 -1.12
CA CYS A 52 2.88 11.54 -1.85
C CYS A 52 4.25 12.21 -1.94
N GLY A 53 5.18 11.78 -1.09
CA GLY A 53 6.43 12.49 -0.90
C GLY A 53 6.19 13.90 -0.33
N LYS A 54 6.64 14.93 -1.04
CA LYS A 54 6.42 16.35 -0.68
C LYS A 54 5.16 16.95 -1.34
N ARG A 55 4.45 16.19 -2.17
CA ARG A 55 3.31 16.68 -2.94
C ARG A 55 2.00 16.29 -2.29
N THR A 56 1.01 17.18 -2.38
CA THR A 56 -0.39 16.92 -2.01
C THR A 56 -1.14 16.54 -3.28
N ILE A 57 -1.79 15.39 -3.29
CA ILE A 57 -2.45 14.83 -4.48
C ILE A 57 -3.90 14.46 -4.16
N ASN A 58 -4.80 14.84 -5.06
CA ASN A 58 -6.19 14.43 -5.00
C ASN A 58 -6.35 12.98 -5.47
N VAL A 59 -7.05 12.18 -4.70
CA VAL A 59 -7.28 10.76 -4.97
C VAL A 59 -8.76 10.41 -4.92
N ASN A 60 -9.09 9.27 -5.52
CA ASN A 60 -10.32 8.55 -5.28
C ASN A 60 -10.03 7.40 -4.33
N THR A 61 -10.87 7.19 -3.33
CA THR A 61 -10.79 6.05 -2.41
C THR A 61 -11.81 5.00 -2.80
N PHE A 62 -11.36 3.77 -2.85
CA PHE A 62 -12.16 2.58 -3.17
C PHE A 62 -12.09 1.58 -2.02
N GLU A 63 -13.18 0.88 -1.80
CA GLU A 63 -13.21 -0.35 -1.02
C GLU A 63 -12.94 -1.52 -1.98
N GLU A 64 -11.91 -2.30 -1.72
CA GLU A 64 -11.53 -3.48 -2.50
C GLU A 64 -11.76 -4.76 -1.69
N VAL A 65 -12.13 -5.83 -2.39
CA VAL A 65 -12.35 -7.18 -1.83
C VAL A 65 -11.33 -8.13 -2.45
N ILE A 66 -10.23 -8.42 -1.73
CA ILE A 66 -9.14 -9.27 -2.24
C ILE A 66 -9.41 -10.76 -2.00
N ALA A 67 -9.94 -11.16 -0.84
CA ALA A 67 -10.19 -12.56 -0.51
C ALA A 67 -11.35 -12.69 0.47
N LYS A 68 -12.26 -13.66 0.22
CA LYS A 68 -13.34 -14.09 1.12
C LYS A 68 -13.82 -12.97 2.06
N ASP A 69 -14.41 -11.93 1.48
CA ASP A 69 -15.03 -10.80 2.20
C ASP A 69 -14.08 -9.89 3.01
N LYS A 70 -12.77 -10.02 2.84
CA LYS A 70 -11.82 -9.09 3.44
C LYS A 70 -11.77 -7.79 2.64
N LYS A 71 -12.45 -6.81 3.16
CA LYS A 71 -12.52 -5.46 2.61
C LYS A 71 -11.40 -4.59 3.15
N HIS A 72 -10.85 -3.75 2.29
CA HIS A 72 -9.90 -2.72 2.67
C HIS A 72 -10.00 -1.50 1.75
N ASN A 73 -9.52 -0.37 2.24
CA ASN A 73 -9.51 0.85 1.44
C ASN A 73 -8.21 0.96 0.65
N SER A 74 -8.34 1.30 -0.63
CA SER A 74 -7.24 1.64 -1.52
C SER A 74 -7.46 3.01 -2.14
N THR A 75 -6.39 3.74 -2.42
CA THR A 75 -6.46 5.07 -3.04
C THR A 75 -5.72 5.08 -4.36
N TYR A 76 -6.33 5.76 -5.33
CA TYR A 76 -5.82 5.94 -6.69
C TYR A 76 -5.80 7.43 -7.05
N PHE A 77 -4.78 7.87 -7.77
CA PHE A 77 -4.71 9.24 -8.26
C PHE A 77 -5.92 9.55 -9.14
N LYS A 78 -6.50 10.73 -8.91
CA LYS A 78 -7.60 11.21 -9.72
C LYS A 78 -7.17 11.57 -11.14
N ASN A 79 -5.98 12.15 -11.26
CA ASN A 79 -5.37 12.50 -12.54
C ASN A 79 -4.44 11.38 -13.01
N THR A 80 -4.78 10.76 -14.13
CA THR A 80 -4.03 9.65 -14.73
C THR A 80 -2.64 10.07 -15.24
N ASN A 81 -2.42 11.36 -15.52
CA ASN A 81 -1.12 11.86 -15.98
C ASN A 81 0.02 11.69 -14.97
N TYR A 82 -0.31 11.41 -13.72
CA TYR A 82 0.67 11.15 -12.65
C TYR A 82 0.86 9.66 -12.35
N LYS A 83 0.17 8.78 -13.08
CA LYS A 83 0.29 7.33 -12.90
C LYS A 83 1.44 6.77 -13.71
N ASP A 84 2.16 5.84 -13.14
CA ASP A 84 3.14 5.05 -13.86
C ASP A 84 2.44 4.01 -14.75
N ASN A 85 3.05 3.66 -15.88
CA ASN A 85 2.51 2.68 -16.81
C ASN A 85 2.20 1.34 -16.11
N VAL A 86 3.05 0.88 -15.20
CA VAL A 86 2.85 -0.35 -14.45
C VAL A 86 1.61 -0.33 -13.54
N SER A 87 1.13 0.86 -13.19
CA SER A 87 -0.10 1.03 -12.41
C SER A 87 -1.36 1.08 -13.29
N ILE A 88 -1.20 1.29 -14.58
CA ILE A 88 -2.29 1.31 -15.56
C ILE A 88 -2.40 -0.05 -16.24
N ASN A 89 -1.33 -0.48 -16.90
CA ASN A 89 -1.23 -1.76 -17.58
C ASN A 89 0.14 -2.39 -17.27
N SER A 90 0.14 -3.62 -16.81
CA SER A 90 1.38 -4.34 -16.50
C SER A 90 1.48 -5.65 -17.25
N ASP A 91 2.70 -6.16 -17.37
CA ASP A 91 2.91 -7.58 -17.62
C ASP A 91 2.34 -8.41 -16.48
N VAL A 92 2.22 -9.71 -16.69
CA VAL A 92 1.80 -10.66 -15.66
C VAL A 92 2.94 -10.92 -14.70
N PHE A 93 2.76 -10.56 -13.45
CA PHE A 93 3.67 -10.92 -12.36
C PHE A 93 3.33 -12.33 -11.85
N THR A 94 4.13 -13.32 -12.16
CA THR A 94 3.97 -14.67 -11.59
C THR A 94 4.81 -14.78 -10.32
N VAL A 95 4.16 -14.99 -9.19
CA VAL A 95 4.83 -15.03 -7.88
C VAL A 95 5.64 -16.32 -7.74
N PRO A 96 6.97 -16.26 -7.56
CA PRO A 96 7.80 -17.46 -7.45
C PRO A 96 7.51 -18.26 -6.18
N LYS A 97 7.96 -19.51 -6.14
CA LYS A 97 7.94 -20.34 -4.93
C LYS A 97 8.67 -19.61 -3.79
N ASP A 98 8.13 -19.71 -2.56
CA ASP A 98 8.65 -19.09 -1.35
C ASP A 98 8.69 -17.54 -1.36
N HIS A 99 8.04 -16.90 -2.34
CA HIS A 99 7.94 -15.46 -2.44
C HIS A 99 6.49 -14.99 -2.33
N TYR A 100 6.34 -13.69 -2.07
CA TYR A 100 5.07 -13.03 -1.91
C TYR A 100 5.05 -11.71 -2.67
N PHE A 101 3.86 -11.29 -3.11
CA PHE A 101 3.64 -10.04 -3.83
C PHE A 101 2.86 -9.06 -2.96
N PHE A 102 3.37 -7.85 -2.80
CA PHE A 102 2.82 -6.84 -1.91
C PHE A 102 2.47 -5.57 -2.66
N LEU A 103 1.34 -4.94 -2.29
CA LEU A 103 0.96 -3.60 -2.76
C LEU A 103 0.75 -2.65 -1.59
N GLY A 104 1.02 -1.36 -1.83
CA GLY A 104 0.61 -0.30 -0.92
C GLY A 104 -0.85 0.05 -1.10
N ASP A 105 -1.54 0.41 -0.03
CA ASP A 105 -2.93 0.86 -0.09
C ASP A 105 -3.08 2.19 -0.85
N ASN A 106 -2.05 3.06 -0.83
CA ASN A 106 -1.93 4.19 -1.74
C ASN A 106 -1.33 3.72 -3.07
N ARG A 107 -2.13 3.15 -3.95
CA ARG A 107 -1.73 2.43 -5.15
C ARG A 107 -0.73 3.18 -6.02
N ASP A 108 -1.02 4.42 -6.40
CA ASP A 108 -0.19 5.17 -7.34
C ASP A 108 0.96 5.94 -6.65
N CYS A 109 1.02 5.93 -5.31
CA CYS A 109 2.10 6.55 -4.54
C CYS A 109 3.01 5.52 -3.86
N SER A 110 2.75 4.25 -4.03
CA SER A 110 3.48 3.20 -3.31
C SER A 110 4.64 2.66 -4.11
N ARG A 111 5.80 2.60 -3.50
CA ARG A 111 6.91 1.75 -3.94
C ARG A 111 6.67 0.35 -3.38
N ASP A 112 6.35 -0.61 -4.24
CA ASP A 112 5.92 -1.95 -3.86
C ASP A 112 6.35 -3.02 -4.90
N SER A 113 5.78 -4.22 -4.85
CA SER A 113 6.22 -5.35 -5.65
C SER A 113 6.09 -5.17 -7.17
N ARG A 114 5.33 -4.18 -7.63
CA ARG A 114 5.27 -3.83 -9.07
C ARG A 114 6.63 -3.37 -9.61
N TYR A 115 7.48 -2.83 -8.76
CA TYR A 115 8.81 -2.34 -9.11
C TYR A 115 9.85 -3.42 -8.81
N ILE A 116 10.06 -4.31 -9.79
CA ILE A 116 10.90 -5.51 -9.65
C ILE A 116 12.33 -5.18 -9.25
N SER A 117 12.91 -4.09 -9.75
CA SER A 117 14.27 -3.64 -9.42
C SER A 117 14.42 -3.05 -8.02
N SER A 118 13.32 -2.87 -7.30
CA SER A 118 13.30 -2.22 -5.99
C SER A 118 12.77 -3.15 -4.90
N VAL A 119 11.46 -3.39 -4.88
CA VAL A 119 10.84 -4.30 -3.90
C VAL A 119 10.66 -5.67 -4.50
N GLY A 120 10.07 -5.76 -5.70
CA GLY A 120 9.85 -7.00 -6.40
C GLY A 120 9.15 -8.07 -5.56
N TYR A 121 9.53 -9.32 -5.78
CA TYR A 121 9.03 -10.45 -5.01
C TYR A 121 9.78 -10.56 -3.68
N VAL A 122 9.04 -10.61 -2.57
CA VAL A 122 9.60 -10.68 -1.22
C VAL A 122 9.69 -12.12 -0.76
N HIS A 123 10.90 -12.60 -0.50
CA HIS A 123 11.12 -13.97 0.01
C HIS A 123 10.54 -14.13 1.41
N LYS A 124 10.10 -15.33 1.76
CA LYS A 124 9.51 -15.63 3.08
C LYS A 124 10.42 -15.25 4.26
N ASP A 125 11.72 -15.38 4.11
CA ASP A 125 12.69 -15.07 5.17
C ASP A 125 12.81 -13.56 5.44
N ASN A 126 12.34 -12.71 4.53
CA ASN A 126 12.25 -11.27 4.73
C ASN A 126 11.01 -10.85 5.53
N LEU A 127 10.06 -11.76 5.77
CA LEU A 127 8.84 -11.45 6.51
C LEU A 127 9.14 -11.25 7.99
N VAL A 128 8.72 -10.12 8.55
CA VAL A 128 8.87 -9.80 9.98
C VAL A 128 7.60 -10.17 10.75
N GLY A 129 6.43 -9.81 10.22
CA GLY A 129 5.17 -10.11 10.88
C GLY A 129 3.98 -9.31 10.39
N LYS A 130 2.83 -9.52 11.04
CA LYS A 130 1.60 -8.79 10.76
C LYS A 130 1.51 -7.54 11.64
N ALA A 131 1.38 -6.36 11.04
CA ALA A 131 1.03 -5.15 11.78
C ALA A 131 -0.37 -5.29 12.37
N GLN A 132 -0.51 -5.09 13.69
CA GLN A 132 -1.78 -5.30 14.39
C GLN A 132 -2.45 -3.98 14.80
N PHE A 133 -1.66 -3.02 15.28
CA PHE A 133 -2.17 -1.76 15.82
C PHE A 133 -1.34 -0.58 15.36
N ILE A 134 -2.00 0.58 15.28
CA ILE A 134 -1.30 1.87 15.13
C ILE A 134 -0.95 2.34 16.54
N PHE A 135 0.33 2.26 16.90
CA PHE A 135 0.80 2.71 18.21
C PHE A 135 0.83 4.23 18.33
N PHE A 136 1.26 4.92 17.26
CA PHE A 136 1.42 6.36 17.23
C PHE A 136 1.02 6.92 15.87
N SER A 137 0.31 8.04 15.86
CA SER A 137 -0.05 8.75 14.62
C SER A 137 0.02 10.25 14.84
N SER A 138 0.84 10.91 14.03
CA SER A 138 0.97 12.37 14.04
C SER A 138 0.73 12.95 12.66
N ASP A 139 0.40 14.23 12.61
CA ASP A 139 0.38 14.97 11.35
C ASP A 139 1.81 15.35 10.95
N ARG A 140 2.09 15.44 9.63
CA ARG A 140 3.40 15.81 9.09
C ARG A 140 3.89 17.22 9.48
N SER A 141 3.00 18.05 9.99
CA SER A 141 3.34 19.40 10.45
C SER A 141 4.29 19.42 11.66
N ILE A 142 4.49 18.27 12.32
CA ILE A 142 5.49 18.18 13.39
C ILE A 142 6.84 17.85 12.78
N SER A 143 7.65 18.84 12.56
CA SER A 143 9.03 18.68 12.10
C SER A 143 10.00 18.24 13.21
N SER A 144 9.54 18.14 14.46
CA SER A 144 10.37 17.74 15.58
C SER A 144 9.58 17.00 16.67
N ILE A 145 10.04 15.81 17.01
CA ILE A 145 9.57 15.02 18.16
C ILE A 145 9.75 15.81 19.47
N PHE A 146 10.69 16.76 19.51
CA PHE A 146 10.98 17.61 20.67
C PHE A 146 10.01 18.79 20.85
N ALA A 147 9.10 19.06 19.89
CA ALA A 147 8.12 20.14 20.00
C ALA A 147 6.84 19.68 20.74
N PHE A 148 6.96 19.19 22.00
CA PHE A 148 5.81 18.66 22.77
C PHE A 148 4.69 19.68 23.01
N TRP A 149 4.97 20.99 23.00
CA TRP A 149 3.92 22.03 23.05
C TRP A 149 3.03 22.09 21.80
N LYS A 150 3.45 21.47 20.67
CA LYS A 150 2.65 21.35 19.45
C LYS A 150 1.88 20.04 19.35
N TRP A 151 2.13 19.08 20.24
CA TRP A 151 1.50 17.75 20.20
C TRP A 151 -0.02 17.83 20.29
N ASN A 152 -0.53 18.80 21.02
CA ASN A 152 -1.96 19.00 21.19
C ASN A 152 -2.74 19.22 19.87
N LYS A 153 -2.08 19.78 18.84
CA LYS A 153 -2.67 20.07 17.53
C LYS A 153 -2.32 19.02 16.45
N SER A 154 -1.36 18.18 16.70
CA SER A 154 -0.74 17.35 15.68
C SER A 154 -0.84 15.85 15.95
N LEU A 155 -1.16 15.44 17.18
CA LEU A 155 -1.45 14.05 17.50
C LEU A 155 -2.84 13.66 17.01
N ARG A 156 -2.89 12.61 16.21
CA ARG A 156 -4.16 12.02 15.75
C ARG A 156 -4.62 10.98 16.76
N LEU A 157 -5.09 11.42 17.94
CA LEU A 157 -5.48 10.56 19.06
C LEU A 157 -6.54 9.51 18.68
N ASN A 158 -7.42 9.86 17.75
CA ASN A 158 -8.45 8.95 17.22
C ASN A 158 -7.90 7.75 16.44
N ARG A 159 -6.60 7.72 16.14
CA ARG A 159 -5.91 6.63 15.45
C ARG A 159 -5.05 5.77 16.38
N PHE A 160 -4.85 6.19 17.62
CA PHE A 160 -4.07 5.43 18.58
C PHE A 160 -4.77 4.11 18.90
N PHE A 161 -3.99 3.04 18.98
CA PHE A 161 -4.45 1.66 19.23
C PHE A 161 -5.52 1.17 18.25
N LYS A 162 -5.71 1.88 17.14
CA LYS A 162 -6.61 1.40 16.09
C LYS A 162 -6.06 0.13 15.46
N LYS A 163 -6.88 -0.92 15.44
CA LYS A 163 -6.54 -2.19 14.81
C LYS A 163 -6.39 -2.01 13.30
N ILE A 164 -5.36 -2.64 12.73
CA ILE A 164 -5.11 -2.68 11.28
C ILE A 164 -5.76 -3.97 10.75
N ASN A 165 -6.69 -3.81 9.84
CA ASN A 165 -7.39 -4.93 9.18
C ASN A 165 -6.62 -5.44 7.97
#